data_8217a0dec655847255dcdebe83d3934e
#
_entry.id   8217a0dec655847255dcdebe83d3934e
#
_cell.length_a   1.000
_cell.length_b   1.000
_cell.length_c   1.000
_cell.angle_alpha   90.00
_cell.angle_beta   90.00
_cell.angle_gamma   90.00
#
_symmetry.space_group_name_H-M   'P 1'
#
loop_
_entity.id
_entity.type
_entity.pdbx_description
1 polymer ?
#
loop_
_entity_poly.entity_id
_entity_poly.type
_entity_poly.pdbx_seq_one_letter_code
_entity_poly.pdbx_strand_id
1 'polypeptide(L)'
;MDSETVSVFLPNREDCYERLRRAKSGATVACVHCGSDEVIKKGTTGKDAQRYYCNDCETYFNDLTGTLFEHRKFPIEELFYMLKETRSVPTAQITRDLNRDYEAVLNFVHEVQDRCNDVADLTLSDVCEADEIYVTAGGKGIEQESPRSRGLSKKDKEPFNETNSQS
;
A
#
# COMPACT_ATOMS: atom_id res chain seq x y z
N MET A 1 -29.67 -10.95 15.56
CA MET A 1 -28.45 -11.16 14.74
C MET A 1 -27.48 -10.10 15.20
N ASP A 2 -26.66 -10.47 16.15
CA ASP A 2 -25.69 -9.57 16.77
C ASP A 2 -24.60 -9.30 15.76
N SER A 3 -24.52 -8.04 15.32
CA SER A 3 -23.42 -7.53 14.52
C SER A 3 -22.17 -7.57 15.40
N GLU A 4 -21.36 -8.60 15.29
CA GLU A 4 -20.02 -8.63 15.86
C GLU A 4 -19.25 -7.46 15.26
N THR A 5 -19.14 -6.41 16.03
CA THR A 5 -18.22 -5.30 15.76
C THR A 5 -16.81 -5.88 15.92
N VAL A 6 -16.20 -6.27 14.82
CA VAL A 6 -14.78 -6.65 14.80
C VAL A 6 -14.00 -5.43 15.30
N SER A 7 -13.52 -5.50 16.53
CA SER A 7 -12.67 -4.45 17.10
C SER A 7 -11.31 -4.51 16.41
N VAL A 8 -11.11 -3.62 15.46
CA VAL A 8 -9.83 -3.48 14.78
C VAL A 8 -8.80 -2.87 15.72
N PHE A 9 -7.66 -3.51 15.86
CA PHE A 9 -6.57 -2.96 16.65
C PHE A 9 -5.84 -1.87 15.86
N LEU A 10 -6.11 -0.62 16.18
CA LEU A 10 -5.39 0.52 15.64
C LEU A 10 -4.13 0.81 16.47
N PRO A 11 -3.03 1.24 15.82
CA PRO A 11 -1.82 1.64 16.55
C PRO A 11 -2.06 2.91 17.38
N ASN A 12 -1.22 3.13 18.38
CA ASN A 12 -1.28 4.35 19.18
C ASN A 12 -0.89 5.57 18.33
N ARG A 13 -1.60 6.69 18.51
CA ARG A 13 -1.39 7.93 17.76
C ARG A 13 0.03 8.49 17.92
N GLU A 14 0.52 8.58 19.14
CA GLU A 14 1.87 9.09 19.41
C GLU A 14 2.95 8.23 18.76
N ASP A 15 2.79 6.90 18.84
CA ASP A 15 3.69 5.95 18.19
C ASP A 15 3.70 6.12 16.67
N CYS A 16 2.55 6.42 16.06
CA CYS A 16 2.46 6.70 14.62
C CYS A 16 3.26 7.94 14.25
N TYR A 17 3.10 9.04 14.99
CA TYR A 17 3.86 10.26 14.74
C TYR A 17 5.36 10.07 15.01
N GLU A 18 5.74 9.36 16.05
CA GLU A 18 7.13 9.07 16.34
C GLU A 18 7.79 8.25 15.21
N ARG A 19 7.11 7.20 14.74
CA ARG A 19 7.58 6.41 13.58
C ARG A 19 7.73 7.26 12.34
N LEU A 20 6.75 8.13 12.07
CA LEU A 20 6.79 9.04 10.91
C LEU A 20 7.96 10.01 10.99
N ARG A 21 8.18 10.67 12.16
CA ARG A 21 9.31 11.57 12.38
C ARG A 21 10.64 10.85 12.18
N ARG A 22 10.77 9.64 12.74
CA ARG A 22 11.99 8.82 12.62
C ARG A 22 12.27 8.41 11.18
N ALA A 23 11.24 8.02 10.44
CA ALA A 23 11.37 7.66 9.02
C ALA A 23 11.72 8.85 8.13
N LYS A 24 11.20 10.06 8.46
CA LYS A 24 11.36 11.27 7.65
C LYS A 24 12.69 11.99 7.87
N SER A 25 13.12 12.12 9.11
CA SER A 25 14.21 13.02 9.50
C SER A 25 15.32 12.33 10.32
N GLY A 26 15.18 11.04 10.61
CA GLY A 26 16.13 10.38 11.52
C GLY A 26 16.10 10.97 12.92
N ALA A 27 17.25 11.42 13.41
CA ALA A 27 17.38 11.96 14.77
C ALA A 27 17.06 13.46 14.87
N THR A 28 17.18 14.21 13.77
CA THR A 28 17.03 15.68 13.77
C THR A 28 16.01 16.11 12.73
N VAL A 29 15.07 16.98 13.12
CA VAL A 29 14.06 17.52 12.19
C VAL A 29 14.70 18.59 11.32
N ALA A 30 14.71 18.36 10.00
CA ALA A 30 15.12 19.34 9.01
C ALA A 30 13.90 19.92 8.26
N CYS A 31 14.03 21.14 7.77
CA CYS A 31 13.01 21.80 6.97
C CYS A 31 12.75 21.03 5.66
N VAL A 32 11.49 20.71 5.38
CA VAL A 32 11.10 19.98 4.15
C VAL A 32 11.22 20.84 2.89
N HIS A 33 11.34 22.15 3.01
CA HIS A 33 11.41 23.08 1.89
C HIS A 33 12.85 23.48 1.50
N CYS A 34 13.72 23.72 2.50
CA CYS A 34 15.08 24.17 2.25
C CYS A 34 16.18 23.26 2.82
N GLY A 35 15.81 22.24 3.60
CA GLY A 35 16.76 21.30 4.19
C GLY A 35 17.47 21.81 5.45
N SER A 36 17.21 23.05 5.89
CA SER A 36 17.84 23.66 7.06
C SER A 36 17.45 22.95 8.36
N ASP A 37 18.35 22.90 9.32
CA ASP A 37 18.14 22.43 10.68
C ASP A 37 17.71 23.54 11.66
N GLU A 38 17.71 24.81 11.20
CA GLU A 38 17.22 25.97 11.94
C GLU A 38 15.68 25.96 12.08
N VAL A 39 15.17 24.95 12.74
CA VAL A 39 13.74 24.65 12.87
C VAL A 39 13.28 24.75 14.32
N ILE A 40 12.22 25.48 14.55
CA ILE A 40 11.58 25.61 15.87
C ILE A 40 10.19 24.99 15.91
N LYS A 41 9.82 24.39 17.03
CA LYS A 41 8.47 23.83 17.26
C LYS A 41 7.48 24.95 17.54
N LYS A 42 6.30 24.88 16.87
CA LYS A 42 5.21 25.88 16.97
C LYS A 42 3.87 25.25 17.33
N GLY A 43 3.84 24.45 18.38
CA GLY A 43 2.63 23.77 18.84
C GLY A 43 2.21 22.62 17.93
N THR A 44 0.95 22.21 18.01
CA THR A 44 0.38 21.08 17.26
C THR A 44 -0.76 21.53 16.34
N THR A 45 -1.11 20.69 15.38
CA THR A 45 -2.32 20.84 14.56
C THR A 45 -3.53 20.28 15.29
N GLY A 46 -4.75 20.52 14.78
CA GLY A 46 -5.97 19.88 15.30
C GLY A 46 -6.00 18.35 15.19
N LYS A 47 -5.01 17.75 14.53
CA LYS A 47 -4.80 16.29 14.44
C LYS A 47 -3.60 15.81 15.25
N ASP A 48 -3.12 16.61 16.19
CA ASP A 48 -1.98 16.35 17.07
C ASP A 48 -0.60 16.22 16.35
N ALA A 49 -0.53 16.54 15.05
CA ALA A 49 0.74 16.63 14.35
C ALA A 49 1.55 17.83 14.83
N GLN A 50 2.84 17.64 15.14
CA GLN A 50 3.73 18.72 15.53
C GLN A 50 3.92 19.70 14.40
N ARG A 51 3.74 21.00 14.67
CA ARG A 51 4.04 22.10 13.75
C ARG A 51 5.43 22.63 13.98
N TYR A 52 6.06 23.01 12.86
CA TYR A 52 7.40 23.57 12.84
C TYR A 52 7.42 24.88 12.05
N TYR A 53 8.39 25.70 12.36
CA TYR A 53 8.72 26.90 11.60
C TYR A 53 10.22 26.90 11.31
N CYS A 54 10.59 27.11 10.06
CA CYS A 54 11.98 27.25 9.64
C CYS A 54 12.39 28.72 9.68
N ASN A 55 13.48 29.03 10.38
CA ASN A 55 13.98 30.40 10.47
C ASN A 55 14.65 30.86 9.18
N ASP A 56 15.21 29.94 8.38
CA ASP A 56 15.96 30.30 7.17
C ASP A 56 15.05 30.62 5.98
N CYS A 57 14.02 29.80 5.74
CA CYS A 57 13.09 30.04 4.63
C CYS A 57 11.73 30.60 5.07
N GLU A 58 11.58 30.91 6.36
CA GLU A 58 10.39 31.52 6.96
C GLU A 58 9.07 30.76 6.69
N THR A 59 9.14 29.43 6.51
CA THR A 59 8.01 28.59 6.13
C THR A 59 7.54 27.69 7.27
N TYR A 60 6.24 27.53 7.37
CA TYR A 60 5.61 26.57 8.29
C TYR A 60 5.45 25.21 7.63
N PHE A 61 5.66 24.16 8.40
CA PHE A 61 5.37 22.78 8.01
C PHE A 61 4.98 21.95 9.25
N ASN A 62 4.59 20.69 9.05
CA ASN A 62 4.25 19.79 10.15
C ASN A 62 4.75 18.38 9.86
N ASP A 63 4.53 17.46 10.81
CA ASP A 63 4.93 16.06 10.67
C ASP A 63 4.44 15.40 9.36
N LEU A 64 3.27 15.79 8.86
CA LEU A 64 2.64 15.20 7.68
C LEU A 64 3.13 15.81 6.36
N THR A 65 3.70 17.01 6.39
CA THR A 65 4.10 17.75 5.18
C THR A 65 5.13 16.96 4.36
N GLY A 66 4.88 16.82 3.05
CA GLY A 66 5.71 16.04 2.13
C GLY A 66 5.58 14.53 2.29
N THR A 67 4.59 14.03 3.02
CA THR A 67 4.33 12.60 3.18
C THR A 67 3.06 12.17 2.46
N LEU A 68 2.87 10.85 2.32
CA LEU A 68 1.63 10.23 1.83
C LEU A 68 0.39 10.60 2.68
N PHE A 69 0.61 11.07 3.90
CA PHE A 69 -0.44 11.39 4.87
C PHE A 69 -0.86 12.86 4.84
N GLU A 70 -0.20 13.67 4.02
CA GLU A 70 -0.54 15.08 3.87
C GLU A 70 -1.93 15.27 3.26
N HIS A 71 -2.66 16.29 3.74
CA HIS A 71 -4.03 16.64 3.30
C HIS A 71 -5.10 15.54 3.46
N ARG A 72 -4.82 14.45 4.18
CA ARG A 72 -5.79 13.37 4.40
C ARG A 72 -6.80 13.72 5.50
N LYS A 73 -8.05 13.27 5.29
CA LYS A 73 -9.12 13.44 6.29
C LYS A 73 -9.07 12.39 7.40
N PHE A 74 -8.45 11.25 7.14
CA PHE A 74 -8.33 10.14 8.09
C PHE A 74 -7.42 10.49 9.28
N PRO A 75 -7.70 9.98 10.48
CA PRO A 75 -6.76 9.97 11.60
C PRO A 75 -5.47 9.20 11.22
N ILE A 76 -4.35 9.57 11.85
CA ILE A 76 -3.05 8.96 11.54
C ILE A 76 -3.04 7.44 11.81
N GLU A 77 -3.77 6.99 12.84
CA GLU A 77 -3.90 5.59 13.22
C GLU A 77 -4.54 4.75 12.12
N GLU A 78 -5.58 5.29 11.49
CA GLU A 78 -6.27 4.64 10.37
C GLU A 78 -5.39 4.61 9.12
N LEU A 79 -4.64 5.68 8.85
CA LEU A 79 -3.68 5.74 7.74
C LEU A 79 -2.57 4.69 7.89
N PHE A 80 -2.05 4.52 9.10
CA PHE A 80 -1.06 3.47 9.39
C PHE A 80 -1.67 2.06 9.28
N TYR A 81 -2.91 1.87 9.72
CA TYR A 81 -3.62 0.62 9.53
C TYR A 81 -3.80 0.29 8.05
N MET A 82 -4.33 1.23 7.26
CA MET A 82 -4.50 1.06 5.82
C MET A 82 -3.18 0.76 5.12
N LEU A 83 -2.10 1.48 5.45
CA LEU A 83 -0.77 1.25 4.89
C LEU A 83 -0.25 -0.16 5.17
N LYS A 84 -0.47 -0.67 6.38
CA LYS A 84 -0.05 -2.01 6.78
C LYS A 84 -0.86 -3.08 6.04
N GLU A 85 -2.19 -2.92 5.98
CA GLU A 85 -3.10 -3.94 5.49
C GLU A 85 -3.23 -3.98 3.95
N THR A 86 -2.85 -2.91 3.26
CA THR A 86 -2.90 -2.82 1.77
C THR A 86 -2.23 -4.00 1.05
N ARG A 87 -1.26 -4.66 1.69
CA ARG A 87 -0.50 -5.78 1.10
C ARG A 87 -1.19 -7.14 1.27
N SER A 88 -2.04 -7.29 2.25
CA SER A 88 -2.57 -8.60 2.68
C SER A 88 -4.08 -8.68 2.76
N VAL A 89 -4.76 -7.54 2.82
CA VAL A 89 -6.20 -7.46 3.02
C VAL A 89 -6.88 -6.75 1.84
N PRO A 90 -7.98 -7.28 1.29
CA PRO A 90 -8.74 -6.60 0.24
C PRO A 90 -9.27 -5.24 0.72
N THR A 91 -9.27 -4.22 -0.16
CA THR A 91 -9.76 -2.86 0.14
C THR A 91 -11.17 -2.87 0.75
N ALA A 92 -12.06 -3.74 0.26
CA ALA A 92 -13.41 -3.87 0.79
C ALA A 92 -13.44 -4.34 2.26
N GLN A 93 -12.46 -5.11 2.72
CA GLN A 93 -12.34 -5.50 4.12
C GLN A 93 -11.84 -4.33 4.96
N ILE A 94 -10.78 -3.64 4.52
CA ILE A 94 -10.26 -2.44 5.19
C ILE A 94 -11.37 -1.39 5.39
N THR A 95 -12.21 -1.21 4.37
CA THR A 95 -13.36 -0.31 4.41
C THR A 95 -14.35 -0.69 5.50
N ARG A 96 -14.67 -1.99 5.62
CA ARG A 96 -15.56 -2.49 6.67
C ARG A 96 -14.94 -2.35 8.07
N ASP A 97 -13.67 -2.68 8.19
CA ASP A 97 -12.94 -2.65 9.45
C ASP A 97 -12.87 -1.23 10.03
N LEU A 98 -12.69 -0.23 9.19
CA LEU A 98 -12.61 1.17 9.57
C LEU A 98 -13.96 1.89 9.56
N ASN A 99 -15.02 1.25 9.05
CA ASN A 99 -16.33 1.85 8.81
C ASN A 99 -16.21 3.20 8.05
N ARG A 100 -15.48 3.17 6.92
CA ARG A 100 -15.21 4.34 6.09
C ARG A 100 -15.80 4.17 4.68
N ASP A 101 -15.86 5.27 3.95
CA ASP A 101 -16.25 5.27 2.55
C ASP A 101 -15.26 4.48 1.69
N TYR A 102 -15.79 3.64 0.79
CA TYR A 102 -14.98 2.75 -0.05
C TYR A 102 -14.06 3.51 -1.01
N GLU A 103 -14.56 4.55 -1.66
CA GLU A 103 -13.77 5.33 -2.62
C GLU A 103 -12.62 6.06 -1.93
N ALA A 104 -12.87 6.60 -0.73
CA ALA A 104 -11.84 7.29 0.04
C ALA A 104 -10.70 6.34 0.45
N VAL A 105 -11.04 5.11 0.87
CA VAL A 105 -10.04 4.06 1.19
C VAL A 105 -9.34 3.60 -0.07
N LEU A 106 -10.07 3.34 -1.16
CA LEU A 106 -9.51 2.88 -2.43
C LEU A 106 -8.50 3.89 -3.00
N ASN A 107 -8.83 5.18 -2.99
CA ASN A 107 -7.93 6.23 -3.45
C ASN A 107 -6.62 6.27 -2.64
N PHE A 108 -6.69 6.04 -1.34
CA PHE A 108 -5.48 5.95 -0.51
C PHE A 108 -4.65 4.71 -0.86
N VAL A 109 -5.31 3.55 -1.03
CA VAL A 109 -4.65 2.29 -1.41
C VAL A 109 -3.94 2.42 -2.76
N HIS A 110 -4.59 3.01 -3.76
CA HIS A 110 -3.98 3.25 -5.08
C HIS A 110 -2.75 4.15 -4.98
N GLU A 111 -2.84 5.25 -4.23
CA GLU A 111 -1.67 6.13 -4.05
C GLU A 111 -0.50 5.43 -3.35
N VAL A 112 -0.78 4.55 -2.37
CA VAL A 112 0.27 3.71 -1.75
C VAL A 112 0.92 2.81 -2.79
N GLN A 113 0.11 2.16 -3.64
CA GLN A 113 0.59 1.25 -4.68
C GLN A 113 1.43 2.00 -5.72
N ASP A 114 0.97 3.15 -6.20
CA ASP A 114 1.67 3.98 -7.17
C ASP A 114 3.04 4.42 -6.63
N ARG A 115 3.09 4.90 -5.38
CA ARG A 115 4.37 5.29 -4.76
C ARG A 115 5.31 4.11 -4.53
N CYS A 116 4.77 2.91 -4.26
CA CYS A 116 5.59 1.71 -4.16
C CYS A 116 6.17 1.31 -5.53
N ASN A 117 5.41 1.47 -6.60
CA ASN A 117 5.86 1.19 -7.96
C ASN A 117 6.97 2.16 -8.39
N ASP A 118 6.85 3.46 -8.06
CA ASP A 118 7.86 4.47 -8.37
C ASP A 118 9.22 4.20 -7.69
N VAL A 119 9.19 3.56 -6.50
CA VAL A 119 10.41 3.20 -5.74
C VAL A 119 10.98 1.84 -6.18
N ALA A 120 10.15 0.99 -6.77
CA ALA A 120 10.53 -0.34 -7.20
C ALA A 120 11.19 -0.33 -8.59
N ASP A 121 12.33 0.31 -8.71
CA ASP A 121 13.28 0.07 -9.82
C ASP A 121 13.98 -1.28 -9.55
N LEU A 122 13.16 -2.35 -9.59
CA LEU A 122 13.64 -3.73 -9.41
C LEU A 122 14.36 -4.16 -10.67
N THR A 123 15.66 -3.93 -10.70
CA THR A 123 16.56 -4.63 -11.63
C THR A 123 16.62 -6.08 -11.17
N LEU A 124 15.84 -6.95 -11.78
CA LEU A 124 15.95 -8.40 -11.60
C LEU A 124 17.22 -8.85 -12.30
N SER A 125 18.27 -9.14 -11.54
CA SER A 125 19.48 -9.81 -11.98
C SER A 125 19.43 -11.26 -11.49
N ASP A 126 19.77 -12.20 -12.35
CA ASP A 126 19.73 -13.66 -12.15
C ASP A 126 18.42 -14.34 -12.62
N VAL A 127 18.35 -15.66 -12.43
CA VAL A 127 17.20 -16.48 -12.87
C VAL A 127 15.97 -16.13 -12.05
N CYS A 128 14.97 -15.54 -12.71
CA CYS A 128 13.68 -15.22 -12.10
C CYS A 128 12.64 -16.25 -12.53
N GLU A 129 11.94 -16.85 -11.58
CA GLU A 129 10.78 -17.70 -11.84
C GLU A 129 9.51 -16.84 -11.70
N ALA A 130 8.74 -16.75 -12.78
CA ALA A 130 7.46 -16.04 -12.79
C ALA A 130 6.33 -17.07 -12.81
N ASP A 131 5.44 -17.02 -11.83
CA ASP A 131 4.22 -17.84 -11.79
C ASP A 131 3.01 -16.98 -12.14
N GLU A 132 2.24 -17.41 -13.13
CA GLU A 132 1.02 -16.74 -13.57
C GLU A 132 -0.19 -17.36 -12.89
N ILE A 133 -0.88 -16.60 -12.04
CA ILE A 133 -2.16 -17.00 -11.46
C ILE A 133 -3.29 -16.53 -12.36
N TYR A 134 -3.90 -17.45 -13.11
CA TYR A 134 -5.11 -17.17 -13.87
C TYR A 134 -6.34 -17.22 -12.97
N VAL A 135 -6.93 -16.08 -12.69
CA VAL A 135 -8.22 -15.99 -12.02
C VAL A 135 -9.32 -16.03 -13.07
N THR A 136 -10.19 -17.02 -13.00
CA THR A 136 -11.37 -17.05 -13.85
C THR A 136 -12.29 -15.90 -13.44
N ALA A 137 -12.39 -14.87 -14.29
CA ALA A 137 -13.38 -13.83 -14.09
C ALA A 137 -14.76 -14.49 -14.19
N GLY A 138 -15.48 -14.54 -13.08
CA GLY A 138 -16.85 -15.07 -13.06
C GLY A 138 -17.70 -14.20 -13.99
N GLY A 139 -18.14 -14.77 -15.11
CA GLY A 139 -19.11 -14.13 -15.99
C GLY A 139 -20.42 -13.99 -15.23
N LYS A 140 -20.78 -12.79 -14.79
CA LYS A 140 -22.13 -12.54 -14.25
C LYS A 140 -23.15 -12.87 -15.32
N GLY A 141 -23.90 -13.96 -15.14
CA GLY A 141 -25.08 -14.29 -15.94
C GLY A 141 -24.83 -15.07 -17.24
N ILE A 142 -23.64 -15.66 -17.43
CA ILE A 142 -23.40 -16.58 -18.55
C ILE A 142 -23.16 -17.97 -17.97
N GLU A 143 -24.07 -18.90 -18.25
CA GLU A 143 -23.88 -20.32 -17.98
C GLU A 143 -22.71 -20.82 -18.84
N GLN A 144 -21.62 -21.22 -18.19
CA GLN A 144 -20.49 -21.83 -18.88
C GLN A 144 -20.69 -23.34 -18.96
N GLU A 145 -20.97 -23.84 -20.14
CA GLU A 145 -21.20 -25.28 -20.40
C GLU A 145 -19.95 -26.17 -20.16
N SER A 146 -18.76 -25.59 -19.99
CA SER A 146 -17.57 -26.36 -19.65
C SER A 146 -16.51 -25.52 -18.93
N PRO A 147 -15.78 -26.04 -17.95
CA PRO A 147 -14.65 -25.36 -17.37
C PRO A 147 -13.56 -25.19 -18.43
N ARG A 148 -13.08 -23.95 -18.63
CA ARG A 148 -11.94 -23.71 -19.51
C ARG A 148 -10.74 -24.48 -18.96
N SER A 149 -10.17 -25.36 -19.80
CA SER A 149 -8.97 -26.09 -19.42
C SER A 149 -7.83 -25.10 -19.17
N ARG A 150 -7.32 -25.10 -17.96
CA ARG A 150 -6.05 -24.42 -17.67
C ARG A 150 -4.93 -25.27 -18.24
N GLY A 151 -4.05 -24.69 -18.96
CA GLY A 151 -2.83 -25.34 -19.37
C GLY A 151 -2.76 -25.67 -20.86
N LEU A 152 -1.72 -26.34 -21.18
CA LEU A 152 -1.24 -26.74 -22.50
C LEU A 152 -2.36 -27.22 -23.45
N SER A 153 -2.33 -26.72 -24.65
CA SER A 153 -3.26 -27.16 -25.70
C SER A 153 -3.09 -28.66 -25.93
N LYS A 154 -4.14 -29.32 -26.41
CA LYS A 154 -4.11 -30.77 -26.75
C LYS A 154 -2.99 -31.18 -27.71
N LYS A 155 -2.40 -30.23 -28.44
CA LYS A 155 -1.27 -30.47 -29.36
C LYS A 155 0.04 -30.77 -28.64
N ASP A 156 0.20 -30.34 -27.40
CA ASP A 156 1.45 -30.55 -26.67
C ASP A 156 1.52 -31.89 -25.94
N LYS A 157 0.52 -32.77 -26.17
CA LYS A 157 0.42 -34.12 -25.56
C LYS A 157 0.65 -35.26 -26.52
N GLU A 158 1.27 -35.04 -27.68
CA GLU A 158 1.71 -36.16 -28.49
C GLU A 158 2.89 -36.86 -27.80
N PRO A 159 2.77 -38.19 -27.56
CA PRO A 159 3.89 -38.92 -26.94
C PRO A 159 5.07 -38.93 -27.93
N PHE A 160 6.24 -38.59 -27.42
CA PHE A 160 7.52 -38.77 -28.09
C PHE A 160 7.63 -40.25 -28.52
N ASN A 161 7.51 -40.53 -29.78
CA ASN A 161 7.62 -41.85 -30.32
C ASN A 161 9.14 -42.16 -30.48
N GLU A 162 9.69 -42.88 -29.52
CA GLU A 162 10.96 -43.58 -29.71
C GLU A 162 10.76 -44.71 -30.70
N THR A 163 11.02 -44.48 -31.97
CA THR A 163 11.36 -45.53 -32.93
C THR A 163 12.22 -44.93 -34.02
N ASN A 164 13.53 -45.09 -33.95
CA ASN A 164 14.32 -45.76 -34.98
C ASN A 164 15.81 -45.67 -34.64
N SER A 165 16.23 -46.74 -34.02
CA SER A 165 17.62 -47.16 -34.12
C SER A 165 17.58 -48.52 -34.86
N GLN A 166 17.87 -48.52 -36.14
CA GLN A 166 18.48 -49.65 -36.87
C GLN A 166 18.68 -49.31 -38.33
N SER A 167 19.90 -49.17 -38.71
CA SER A 167 20.66 -49.66 -39.86
C SER A 167 21.80 -48.73 -40.18
#